data_8d012bb6b58ec2fc429166699a76c111
#
_entry.id   8d012bb6b58ec2fc429166699a76c111
#
_cell.length_a   1.000
_cell.length_b   1.000
_cell.length_c   1.000
_cell.angle_alpha   90.00
_cell.angle_beta   90.00
_cell.angle_gamma   90.00
#
_symmetry.space_group_name_H-M   'P 1'
#
loop_
_entity.id
_entity.type
_entity.pdbx_description
1 polymer ?
#
loop_
_entity_poly.entity_id
_entity_poly.type
_entity_poly.pdbx_seq_one_letter_code
_entity_poly.pdbx_strand_id
1 'polypeptide(L)'
;MNSYRWELFRYSLPLKEPLRMLGQVLNERVGLILRLSEISRGSSAVEIFGEGEITPLPGLHPESLSQAESQIREYLSANLKPTPHSETLFPSVRFGLDMAFRTLVQSQQEALGRNYLSAENGNFIKQIPVNGLTSAAGKKLELECEQLQNAGFKTIKIKVGRQTVQEDIERVRSARKILTEEISLRLDANRAWEWEEALEFARAVKDCRIEYCEEPLRDFQRLEELHKQTEIPLALDETLWPNPNPHSLAKKGIRTLILKPGIIGAWENTKLWIAYAQQNELDVVLSSSFESGLSLHWLAFTSAKLLSKQPAAGLDTAKCFAHDLSDPPFTLTNGNYVFPVTRPTTDQKYLHKIAEGNSTIATETDV
;
A
#
# COMPACT_ATOMS: atom_id res chain seq x y z
N MET A 1 -13.68 -29.61 -0.80
CA MET A 1 -12.45 -29.17 -1.52
C MET A 1 -12.85 -28.72 -2.91
N ASN A 2 -12.63 -27.44 -3.23
CA ASN A 2 -12.92 -26.92 -4.56
C ASN A 2 -11.69 -27.04 -5.44
N SER A 3 -11.89 -27.35 -6.72
CA SER A 3 -10.81 -27.38 -7.71
C SER A 3 -10.74 -26.04 -8.42
N TYR A 4 -9.55 -25.49 -8.51
CA TYR A 4 -9.27 -24.21 -9.14
C TYR A 4 -8.31 -24.39 -10.32
N ARG A 5 -8.59 -23.69 -11.41
CA ARG A 5 -7.61 -23.42 -12.45
C ARG A 5 -6.85 -22.16 -12.04
N TRP A 6 -5.55 -22.20 -12.22
CA TRP A 6 -4.69 -21.03 -12.02
C TRP A 6 -3.89 -20.71 -13.28
N GLU A 7 -3.69 -19.43 -13.48
CA GLU A 7 -2.85 -18.87 -14.54
C GLU A 7 -1.91 -17.84 -13.93
N LEU A 8 -0.66 -17.86 -14.36
CA LEU A 8 0.35 -16.93 -13.91
C LEU A 8 0.84 -16.13 -15.13
N PHE A 9 0.76 -14.81 -14.99
CA PHE A 9 1.18 -13.85 -15.99
C PHE A 9 2.33 -13.01 -15.46
N ARG A 10 3.24 -12.59 -16.35
CA ARG A 10 4.25 -11.57 -16.07
C ARG A 10 3.84 -10.27 -16.71
N TYR A 11 4.14 -9.15 -16.07
CA TYR A 11 3.95 -7.81 -16.60
C TYR A 11 5.18 -6.93 -16.36
N SER A 12 5.28 -5.83 -17.13
CA SER A 12 6.21 -4.73 -16.92
C SER A 12 5.45 -3.41 -17.04
N LEU A 13 5.65 -2.51 -16.09
CA LEU A 13 5.11 -1.16 -16.08
C LEU A 13 6.26 -0.15 -16.10
N PRO A 14 6.50 0.52 -17.22
CA PRO A 14 7.48 1.59 -17.29
C PRO A 14 7.16 2.75 -16.36
N LEU A 15 8.16 3.25 -15.66
CA LEU A 15 8.08 4.46 -14.85
C LEU A 15 8.29 5.70 -15.75
N LYS A 16 7.54 6.78 -15.50
CA LYS A 16 7.74 8.06 -16.19
C LYS A 16 9.09 8.69 -15.89
N GLU A 17 9.54 8.51 -14.64
CA GLU A 17 10.86 8.92 -14.18
C GLU A 17 11.48 7.77 -13.37
N PRO A 18 12.81 7.58 -13.41
CA PRO A 18 13.46 6.52 -12.65
C PRO A 18 13.22 6.66 -11.15
N LEU A 19 12.73 5.60 -10.52
CA LEU A 19 12.57 5.53 -9.08
C LEU A 19 13.91 5.22 -8.41
N ARG A 20 14.41 6.16 -7.60
CA ARG A 20 15.65 6.00 -6.83
C ARG A 20 15.32 5.71 -5.38
N MET A 21 15.64 4.50 -4.93
CA MET A 21 15.42 4.11 -3.55
C MET A 21 16.40 3.01 -3.12
N LEU A 22 16.83 3.07 -1.86
CA LEU A 22 17.69 2.05 -1.22
C LEU A 22 18.93 1.68 -2.07
N GLY A 23 19.55 2.69 -2.71
CA GLY A 23 20.75 2.50 -3.55
C GLY A 23 20.49 1.89 -4.93
N GLN A 24 19.22 1.66 -5.30
CA GLN A 24 18.83 1.12 -6.60
C GLN A 24 18.13 2.18 -7.46
N VAL A 25 18.18 1.97 -8.78
CA VAL A 25 17.47 2.79 -9.78
C VAL A 25 16.58 1.87 -10.59
N LEU A 26 15.28 2.07 -10.50
CA LEU A 26 14.29 1.30 -11.24
C LEU A 26 13.70 2.17 -12.35
N ASN A 27 13.68 1.67 -13.57
CA ASN A 27 13.04 2.32 -14.73
C ASN A 27 11.64 1.76 -15.00
N GLU A 28 11.33 0.61 -14.44
CA GLU A 28 10.07 -0.10 -14.56
C GLU A 28 9.75 -0.85 -13.28
N ARG A 29 8.48 -1.19 -13.09
CA ARG A 29 8.03 -2.16 -12.11
C ARG A 29 7.65 -3.44 -12.83
N VAL A 30 8.27 -4.54 -12.42
CA VAL A 30 7.96 -5.88 -12.94
C VAL A 30 7.29 -6.70 -11.85
N GLY A 31 6.33 -7.53 -12.23
CA GLY A 31 5.61 -8.37 -11.29
C GLY A 31 4.88 -9.52 -11.99
N LEU A 32 4.12 -10.23 -11.17
CA LEU A 32 3.28 -11.34 -11.61
C LEU A 32 1.83 -11.04 -11.26
N ILE A 33 0.91 -11.50 -12.11
CA ILE A 33 -0.51 -11.60 -11.81
C ILE A 33 -0.86 -13.08 -11.70
N LEU A 34 -1.36 -13.46 -10.54
CA LEU A 34 -2.01 -14.75 -10.32
C LEU A 34 -3.49 -14.59 -10.59
N ARG A 35 -4.02 -15.36 -11.54
CA ARG A 35 -5.46 -15.51 -11.76
C ARG A 35 -5.94 -16.87 -11.28
N LEU A 36 -7.00 -16.88 -10.49
CA LEU A 36 -7.67 -18.07 -9.99
C LEU A 36 -9.09 -18.12 -10.53
N SER A 37 -9.48 -19.24 -11.12
CA SER A 37 -10.85 -19.50 -11.57
C SER A 37 -11.35 -20.80 -10.95
N GLU A 38 -12.61 -20.86 -10.51
CA GLU A 38 -13.21 -22.08 -10.02
C GLU A 38 -13.57 -22.99 -11.19
N ILE A 39 -13.21 -24.28 -11.09
CA ILE A 39 -13.61 -25.28 -12.08
C ILE A 39 -15.06 -25.70 -11.77
N SER A 40 -16.03 -24.99 -12.33
CA SER A 40 -17.44 -25.34 -12.19
C SER A 40 -17.83 -26.46 -13.16
N ARG A 41 -18.66 -27.39 -12.70
CA ARG A 41 -19.20 -28.53 -13.51
C ARG A 41 -20.35 -28.11 -14.45
N GLY A 42 -20.46 -26.83 -14.79
CA GLY A 42 -21.52 -26.30 -15.65
C GLY A 42 -21.02 -25.23 -16.61
N SER A 43 -21.58 -25.15 -17.81
CA SER A 43 -21.26 -24.13 -18.81
C SER A 43 -21.85 -22.78 -18.39
N SER A 44 -21.14 -22.01 -17.59
CA SER A 44 -21.43 -20.59 -17.39
C SER A 44 -20.76 -19.79 -18.53
N ALA A 45 -21.50 -18.89 -19.16
CA ALA A 45 -20.99 -18.05 -20.24
C ALA A 45 -20.01 -16.97 -19.76
N VAL A 46 -19.90 -16.74 -18.46
CA VAL A 46 -19.04 -15.75 -17.85
C VAL A 46 -18.01 -16.46 -16.99
N GLU A 47 -16.72 -16.25 -17.28
CA GLU A 47 -15.63 -16.77 -16.47
C GLU A 47 -15.56 -15.99 -15.14
N ILE A 48 -15.74 -16.70 -14.02
CA ILE A 48 -15.62 -16.16 -12.66
C ILE A 48 -14.17 -16.35 -12.22
N PHE A 49 -13.46 -15.25 -12.02
CA PHE A 49 -12.05 -15.29 -11.61
C PHE A 49 -11.72 -14.21 -10.58
N GLY A 50 -10.66 -14.47 -9.84
CA GLY A 50 -9.99 -13.48 -9.00
C GLY A 50 -8.55 -13.28 -9.43
N GLU A 51 -8.01 -12.10 -9.18
CA GLU A 51 -6.65 -11.74 -9.51
C GLU A 51 -5.91 -11.19 -8.30
N GLY A 52 -4.62 -11.50 -8.22
CA GLY A 52 -3.73 -10.95 -7.20
C GLY A 52 -2.36 -10.64 -7.78
N GLU A 53 -1.78 -9.57 -7.33
CA GLU A 53 -0.48 -9.07 -7.80
C GLU A 53 0.65 -9.48 -6.85
N ILE A 54 1.69 -10.07 -7.41
CA ILE A 54 2.94 -10.46 -6.72
C ILE A 54 4.05 -9.59 -7.29
N THR A 55 4.44 -8.54 -6.57
CA THR A 55 5.40 -7.56 -7.09
C THR A 55 6.39 -7.11 -6.02
N PRO A 56 7.35 -7.97 -5.65
CA PRO A 56 8.35 -7.61 -4.67
C PRO A 56 9.12 -6.36 -5.14
N LEU A 57 9.25 -5.39 -4.25
CA LEU A 57 10.02 -4.17 -4.50
C LEU A 57 11.45 -4.39 -4.02
N PRO A 58 12.45 -4.34 -4.94
CA PRO A 58 13.85 -4.55 -4.57
C PRO A 58 14.31 -3.62 -3.45
N GLY A 59 14.97 -4.18 -2.44
CA GLY A 59 15.43 -3.47 -1.26
C GLY A 59 14.41 -3.33 -0.13
N LEU A 60 13.10 -3.48 -0.39
CA LEU A 60 12.07 -3.52 0.65
C LEU A 60 11.62 -4.94 0.97
N HIS A 61 11.47 -5.78 -0.03
CA HIS A 61 11.13 -7.18 0.16
C HIS A 61 12.41 -8.02 0.31
N PRO A 62 12.38 -9.06 1.14
CA PRO A 62 13.51 -9.99 1.26
C PRO A 62 13.71 -10.84 0.01
N GLU A 63 12.63 -11.08 -0.76
CA GLU A 63 12.65 -11.90 -1.98
C GLU A 63 12.83 -11.08 -3.25
N SER A 64 13.42 -11.73 -4.26
CA SER A 64 13.41 -11.28 -5.64
C SER A 64 12.16 -11.77 -6.38
N LEU A 65 11.83 -11.17 -7.53
CA LEU A 65 10.72 -11.63 -8.38
C LEU A 65 10.89 -13.10 -8.81
N SER A 66 12.09 -13.52 -9.09
CA SER A 66 12.40 -14.92 -9.48
C SER A 66 12.14 -15.89 -8.33
N GLN A 67 12.48 -15.53 -7.08
CA GLN A 67 12.18 -16.33 -5.90
C GLN A 67 10.67 -16.37 -5.63
N ALA A 68 9.98 -15.25 -5.77
CA ALA A 68 8.53 -15.18 -5.63
C ALA A 68 7.82 -16.05 -6.69
N GLU A 69 8.29 -16.01 -7.96
CA GLU A 69 7.77 -16.86 -9.02
C GLU A 69 7.97 -18.35 -8.73
N SER A 70 9.17 -18.74 -8.31
CA SER A 70 9.44 -20.15 -7.96
C SER A 70 8.55 -20.62 -6.84
N GLN A 71 8.41 -19.81 -5.78
CA GLN A 71 7.62 -20.18 -4.62
C GLN A 71 6.12 -20.30 -4.95
N ILE A 72 5.54 -19.36 -5.72
CA ILE A 72 4.11 -19.47 -6.08
C ILE A 72 3.84 -20.67 -6.99
N ARG A 73 4.73 -20.97 -7.94
CA ARG A 73 4.61 -22.15 -8.79
C ARG A 73 4.65 -23.46 -7.98
N GLU A 74 5.60 -23.58 -7.06
CA GLU A 74 5.73 -24.73 -6.17
C GLU A 74 4.48 -24.87 -5.31
N TYR A 75 4.02 -23.80 -4.69
CA TYR A 75 2.84 -23.76 -3.85
C TYR A 75 1.58 -24.23 -4.58
N LEU A 76 1.33 -23.69 -5.79
CA LEU A 76 0.17 -24.04 -6.60
C LEU A 76 0.22 -25.49 -7.14
N SER A 77 1.43 -26.01 -7.40
CA SER A 77 1.61 -27.38 -7.93
C SER A 77 1.55 -28.47 -6.87
N ALA A 78 1.83 -28.13 -5.61
CA ALA A 78 1.94 -29.11 -4.53
C ALA A 78 0.59 -29.62 -4.00
N ASN A 79 -0.57 -29.17 -4.53
CA ASN A 79 -1.92 -29.47 -4.00
C ASN A 79 -2.00 -29.29 -2.46
N LEU A 80 -1.18 -28.37 -1.94
CA LEU A 80 -1.13 -28.11 -0.50
C LEU A 80 -2.41 -27.36 -0.10
N LYS A 81 -2.87 -27.64 1.12
CA LYS A 81 -3.94 -26.84 1.72
C LYS A 81 -3.45 -25.39 1.77
N PRO A 82 -3.99 -24.48 0.98
CA PRO A 82 -3.56 -23.12 1.05
C PRO A 82 -4.23 -22.44 2.22
N THR A 83 -3.49 -22.25 3.25
CA THR A 83 -3.76 -21.11 4.09
C THR A 83 -2.90 -19.98 3.53
N PRO A 84 -3.48 -18.89 3.01
CA PRO A 84 -2.73 -17.67 2.64
C PRO A 84 -1.89 -17.14 3.79
N HIS A 85 -2.08 -17.67 4.97
CA HIS A 85 -1.46 -17.31 6.24
C HIS A 85 -0.17 -18.07 6.54
N SER A 86 0.33 -18.92 5.63
CA SER A 86 1.59 -19.63 5.88
C SER A 86 2.73 -18.61 6.02
N GLU A 87 3.31 -18.53 7.23
CA GLU A 87 4.50 -17.73 7.51
C GLU A 87 5.71 -18.13 6.65
N THR A 88 5.64 -19.28 5.97
CA THR A 88 6.68 -19.76 5.06
C THR A 88 6.66 -19.09 3.68
N LEU A 89 5.56 -18.42 3.31
CA LEU A 89 5.46 -17.69 2.05
C LEU A 89 6.11 -16.31 2.16
N PHE A 90 6.80 -15.90 1.12
CA PHE A 90 7.29 -14.54 0.99
C PHE A 90 6.14 -13.52 1.10
N PRO A 91 6.39 -12.33 1.66
CA PRO A 91 5.34 -11.32 1.85
C PRO A 91 4.56 -10.98 0.58
N SER A 92 5.24 -10.74 -0.54
CA SER A 92 4.56 -10.41 -1.80
C SER A 92 3.75 -11.58 -2.36
N VAL A 93 4.23 -12.82 -2.21
CA VAL A 93 3.51 -14.03 -2.63
C VAL A 93 2.26 -14.21 -1.80
N ARG A 94 2.36 -14.05 -0.48
CA ARG A 94 1.23 -14.13 0.44
C ARG A 94 0.18 -13.07 0.13
N PHE A 95 0.62 -11.82 -0.11
CA PHE A 95 -0.27 -10.73 -0.48
C PHE A 95 -1.03 -11.02 -1.78
N GLY A 96 -0.32 -11.40 -2.85
CA GLY A 96 -0.95 -11.69 -4.13
C GLY A 96 -1.86 -12.91 -4.11
N LEU A 97 -1.49 -13.96 -3.38
CA LEU A 97 -2.32 -15.15 -3.22
C LEU A 97 -3.63 -14.82 -2.47
N ASP A 98 -3.54 -14.12 -1.34
CA ASP A 98 -4.71 -13.70 -0.55
C ASP A 98 -5.62 -12.77 -1.37
N MET A 99 -5.04 -11.80 -2.09
CA MET A 99 -5.78 -10.92 -2.97
C MET A 99 -6.53 -11.70 -4.08
N ALA A 100 -5.87 -12.67 -4.72
CA ALA A 100 -6.51 -13.49 -5.77
C ALA A 100 -7.72 -14.28 -5.24
N PHE A 101 -7.61 -14.88 -4.06
CA PHE A 101 -8.73 -15.58 -3.43
C PHE A 101 -9.88 -14.63 -3.06
N ARG A 102 -9.59 -13.52 -2.42
CA ARG A 102 -10.62 -12.57 -1.98
C ARG A 102 -11.34 -11.92 -3.16
N THR A 103 -10.61 -11.59 -4.21
CA THR A 103 -11.20 -11.06 -5.44
C THR A 103 -12.00 -12.12 -6.21
N LEU A 104 -11.64 -13.41 -6.11
CA LEU A 104 -12.48 -14.51 -6.63
C LEU A 104 -13.80 -14.60 -5.88
N VAL A 105 -13.79 -14.54 -4.54
CA VAL A 105 -15.02 -14.51 -3.74
C VAL A 105 -15.88 -13.29 -4.09
N GLN A 106 -15.29 -12.13 -4.31
CA GLN A 106 -16.02 -10.94 -4.81
C GLN A 106 -16.68 -11.22 -6.16
N SER A 107 -15.96 -11.81 -7.13
CA SER A 107 -16.55 -12.19 -8.44
C SER A 107 -17.72 -13.15 -8.31
N GLN A 108 -17.62 -14.14 -7.42
CA GLN A 108 -18.72 -15.08 -7.14
C GLN A 108 -19.95 -14.35 -6.58
N GLN A 109 -19.77 -13.38 -5.70
CA GLN A 109 -20.86 -12.56 -5.17
C GLN A 109 -21.48 -11.66 -6.26
N GLU A 110 -20.66 -11.07 -7.13
CA GLU A 110 -21.15 -10.29 -8.28
C GLU A 110 -21.98 -11.16 -9.25
N ALA A 111 -21.56 -12.40 -9.52
CA ALA A 111 -22.33 -13.34 -10.35
C ALA A 111 -23.69 -13.69 -9.75
N LEU A 112 -23.85 -13.55 -8.43
CA LEU A 112 -25.13 -13.69 -7.70
C LEU A 112 -25.92 -12.36 -7.63
N GLY A 113 -25.50 -11.33 -8.37
CA GLY A 113 -26.16 -10.02 -8.42
C GLY A 113 -25.87 -9.12 -7.21
N ARG A 114 -24.84 -9.44 -6.41
CA ARG A 114 -24.41 -8.62 -5.28
C ARG A 114 -23.32 -7.64 -5.73
N ASN A 115 -23.36 -6.42 -5.22
CA ASN A 115 -22.29 -5.46 -5.48
C ASN A 115 -21.03 -5.86 -4.68
N TYR A 116 -19.84 -5.91 -5.31
CA TYR A 116 -18.55 -6.22 -4.65
C TYR A 116 -18.24 -5.24 -3.50
N LEU A 117 -18.84 -4.04 -3.56
CA LEU A 117 -18.73 -3.00 -2.55
C LEU A 117 -19.73 -3.18 -1.39
N SER A 118 -20.62 -4.16 -1.43
CA SER A 118 -21.64 -4.35 -0.40
C SER A 118 -20.96 -4.61 0.94
N ALA A 119 -21.30 -3.81 1.94
CA ALA A 119 -20.94 -4.07 3.33
C ALA A 119 -21.95 -5.04 3.92
N GLU A 120 -21.51 -5.92 4.82
CA GLU A 120 -22.39 -6.82 5.59
C GLU A 120 -23.45 -6.01 6.38
N ASN A 121 -23.13 -4.74 6.72
CA ASN A 121 -23.98 -3.83 7.49
C ASN A 121 -24.67 -2.72 6.67
N GLY A 122 -24.68 -2.80 5.35
CA GLY A 122 -25.47 -1.90 4.47
C GLY A 122 -24.83 -0.55 4.14
N ASN A 123 -23.86 -0.06 4.87
CA ASN A 123 -23.18 1.22 4.60
C ASN A 123 -21.82 0.99 3.94
N PHE A 124 -21.72 1.24 2.65
CA PHE A 124 -20.45 1.21 1.92
C PHE A 124 -19.88 2.64 1.75
N ILE A 125 -18.58 2.76 1.99
CA ILE A 125 -17.83 3.99 1.75
C ILE A 125 -17.57 4.11 0.25
N LYS A 126 -18.20 5.10 -0.42
CA LYS A 126 -18.11 5.28 -1.87
C LYS A 126 -16.78 5.85 -2.35
N GLN A 127 -16.02 6.47 -1.46
CA GLN A 127 -14.72 7.05 -1.76
C GLN A 127 -13.85 7.09 -0.51
N ILE A 128 -12.55 7.06 -0.69
CA ILE A 128 -11.57 7.26 0.39
C ILE A 128 -10.65 8.44 0.05
N PRO A 129 -10.22 9.23 1.04
CA PRO A 129 -9.23 10.26 0.81
C PRO A 129 -7.85 9.63 0.54
N VAL A 130 -7.08 10.28 -0.33
CA VAL A 130 -5.70 9.90 -0.64
C VAL A 130 -4.78 11.09 -0.41
N ASN A 131 -3.59 10.89 0.14
CA ASN A 131 -2.64 11.98 0.27
C ASN A 131 -1.90 12.24 -1.04
N GLY A 132 -1.75 13.50 -1.42
CA GLY A 132 -0.81 13.88 -2.46
C GLY A 132 0.62 13.65 -2.01
N LEU A 133 1.51 13.29 -2.93
CA LEU A 133 2.92 13.00 -2.65
C LEU A 133 3.81 13.93 -3.48
N THR A 134 4.78 14.60 -2.82
CA THR A 134 5.85 15.35 -3.49
C THR A 134 7.23 15.07 -2.89
N SER A 135 8.24 15.07 -3.74
CA SER A 135 9.66 15.06 -3.37
C SER A 135 10.41 16.27 -3.94
N ALA A 136 9.69 17.23 -4.51
CA ALA A 136 10.27 18.42 -5.13
C ALA A 136 10.93 19.35 -4.12
N ALA A 137 11.74 20.29 -4.62
CA ALA A 137 12.43 21.31 -3.84
C ALA A 137 12.31 22.68 -4.50
N GLY A 138 12.53 23.75 -3.73
CA GLY A 138 12.51 25.14 -4.20
C GLY A 138 11.18 25.50 -4.87
N LYS A 139 11.22 26.29 -5.93
CA LYS A 139 10.02 26.72 -6.67
C LYS A 139 9.17 25.56 -7.22
N LYS A 140 9.79 24.42 -7.54
CA LYS A 140 9.04 23.24 -7.99
C LYS A 140 8.15 22.69 -6.88
N LEU A 141 8.62 22.66 -5.63
CA LEU A 141 7.81 22.25 -4.48
C LEU A 141 6.61 23.17 -4.30
N GLU A 142 6.83 24.48 -4.40
CA GLU A 142 5.77 25.48 -4.26
C GLU A 142 4.67 25.24 -5.28
N LEU A 143 5.06 25.08 -6.56
CA LEU A 143 4.12 24.79 -7.65
C LEU A 143 3.38 23.47 -7.44
N GLU A 144 4.08 22.39 -7.05
CA GLU A 144 3.44 21.09 -6.80
C GLU A 144 2.48 21.14 -5.61
N CYS A 145 2.79 21.90 -4.55
CA CYS A 145 1.88 22.12 -3.42
C CYS A 145 0.60 22.85 -3.87
N GLU A 146 0.72 23.90 -4.66
CA GLU A 146 -0.43 24.61 -5.23
C GLU A 146 -1.26 23.69 -6.14
N GLN A 147 -0.62 22.93 -7.01
CA GLN A 147 -1.31 21.98 -7.89
C GLN A 147 -2.06 20.90 -7.11
N LEU A 148 -1.44 20.30 -6.09
CA LEU A 148 -2.08 19.29 -5.25
C LEU A 148 -3.27 19.88 -4.47
N GLN A 149 -3.12 21.07 -3.88
CA GLN A 149 -4.21 21.76 -3.20
C GLN A 149 -5.38 22.06 -4.15
N ASN A 150 -5.09 22.58 -5.36
CA ASN A 150 -6.09 22.88 -6.39
C ASN A 150 -6.74 21.61 -6.94
N ALA A 151 -6.02 20.48 -6.96
CA ALA A 151 -6.57 19.16 -7.29
C ALA A 151 -7.40 18.54 -6.16
N GLY A 152 -7.63 19.28 -5.07
CA GLY A 152 -8.55 18.91 -3.99
C GLY A 152 -7.96 18.01 -2.91
N PHE A 153 -6.65 17.75 -2.92
CA PHE A 153 -6.02 17.00 -1.83
C PHE A 153 -6.12 17.74 -0.51
N LYS A 154 -6.58 17.06 0.54
CA LYS A 154 -6.67 17.58 1.91
C LYS A 154 -5.49 17.15 2.78
N THR A 155 -4.64 16.29 2.27
CA THR A 155 -3.42 15.82 2.93
C THR A 155 -2.30 15.77 1.90
N ILE A 156 -1.15 16.35 2.22
CA ILE A 156 0.04 16.36 1.36
C ILE A 156 1.22 15.79 2.15
N LYS A 157 1.90 14.81 1.56
CA LYS A 157 3.10 14.18 2.11
C LYS A 157 4.33 14.68 1.38
N ILE A 158 5.30 15.21 2.12
CA ILE A 158 6.59 15.69 1.61
C ILE A 158 7.68 14.70 2.01
N LYS A 159 8.45 14.22 1.04
CA LYS A 159 9.68 13.46 1.31
C LYS A 159 10.77 14.42 1.76
N VAL A 160 11.36 14.16 2.92
CA VAL A 160 12.47 14.91 3.54
C VAL A 160 13.66 13.97 3.78
N GLY A 161 14.78 14.46 4.31
CA GLY A 161 15.96 13.64 4.58
C GLY A 161 16.79 13.29 3.34
N ARG A 162 16.56 13.98 2.21
CA ARG A 162 17.31 13.78 0.96
C ARG A 162 18.29 14.89 0.65
N GLN A 163 18.27 15.94 1.43
CA GLN A 163 19.08 17.13 1.34
C GLN A 163 19.64 17.46 2.72
N THR A 164 20.27 18.60 2.89
CA THR A 164 20.67 19.07 4.22
C THR A 164 19.45 19.37 5.09
N VAL A 165 19.61 19.28 6.40
CA VAL A 165 18.54 19.59 7.36
C VAL A 165 17.98 20.98 7.15
N GLN A 166 18.82 21.96 6.87
CA GLN A 166 18.41 23.36 6.61
C GLN A 166 17.53 23.46 5.37
N GLU A 167 17.91 22.81 4.28
CA GLU A 167 17.11 22.79 3.06
C GLU A 167 15.76 22.12 3.31
N ASP A 168 15.70 21.03 4.09
CA ASP A 168 14.45 20.36 4.44
C ASP A 168 13.57 21.24 5.34
N ILE A 169 14.14 21.99 6.30
CA ILE A 169 13.42 22.98 7.10
C ILE A 169 12.80 24.06 6.22
N GLU A 170 13.57 24.62 5.30
CA GLU A 170 13.09 25.64 4.36
C GLU A 170 11.96 25.10 3.47
N ARG A 171 12.08 23.87 2.97
CA ARG A 171 11.06 23.20 2.16
C ARG A 171 9.74 23.07 2.93
N VAL A 172 9.78 22.58 4.16
CA VAL A 172 8.58 22.39 4.97
C VAL A 172 7.92 23.73 5.32
N ARG A 173 8.72 24.75 5.66
CA ARG A 173 8.22 26.10 5.93
C ARG A 173 7.63 26.77 4.69
N SER A 174 8.26 26.62 3.51
CA SER A 174 7.73 27.12 2.23
C SER A 174 6.40 26.43 1.89
N ALA A 175 6.33 25.10 2.00
CA ALA A 175 5.09 24.38 1.76
C ALA A 175 3.98 24.86 2.71
N ARG A 176 4.27 25.03 4.01
CA ARG A 176 3.28 25.50 4.98
C ARG A 176 2.75 26.90 4.71
N LYS A 177 3.58 27.81 4.16
CA LYS A 177 3.16 29.18 3.78
C LYS A 177 2.17 29.19 2.61
N ILE A 178 2.29 28.25 1.68
CA ILE A 178 1.46 28.15 0.47
C ILE A 178 0.16 27.40 0.73
N LEU A 179 0.24 26.31 1.48
CA LEU A 179 -0.89 25.48 1.78
C LEU A 179 -1.82 26.16 2.79
N THR A 180 -3.14 26.09 2.53
CA THR A 180 -4.13 26.59 3.49
C THR A 180 -4.07 25.81 4.80
N GLU A 181 -4.65 26.36 5.86
CA GLU A 181 -4.66 25.74 7.19
C GLU A 181 -5.43 24.41 7.25
N GLU A 182 -6.36 24.22 6.31
CA GLU A 182 -7.15 22.99 6.17
C GLU A 182 -6.36 21.80 5.60
N ILE A 183 -5.19 22.06 4.99
CA ILE A 183 -4.35 21.01 4.42
C ILE A 183 -3.48 20.39 5.50
N SER A 184 -3.65 19.11 5.73
CA SER A 184 -2.79 18.32 6.61
C SER A 184 -1.43 18.07 5.95
N LEU A 185 -0.35 18.28 6.70
CA LEU A 185 1.02 18.12 6.20
C LEU A 185 1.68 16.91 6.86
N ARG A 186 2.08 15.93 6.08
CA ARG A 186 2.83 14.75 6.50
C ARG A 186 4.26 14.83 5.98
N LEU A 187 5.18 14.36 6.78
CA LEU A 187 6.61 14.29 6.42
C LEU A 187 7.07 12.85 6.43
N ASP A 188 8.00 12.51 5.55
CA ASP A 188 8.57 11.17 5.48
C ASP A 188 10.08 11.28 5.24
N ALA A 189 10.84 10.92 6.26
CA ALA A 189 12.29 11.03 6.27
C ALA A 189 12.99 9.70 5.93
N ASN A 190 12.30 8.58 5.86
CA ASN A 190 12.86 7.25 5.56
C ASN A 190 14.15 6.95 6.34
N ARG A 191 14.19 7.28 7.64
CA ARG A 191 15.32 7.07 8.56
C ARG A 191 16.61 7.81 8.14
N ALA A 192 16.49 8.95 7.48
CA ALA A 192 17.65 9.63 6.93
C ALA A 192 18.52 10.30 7.99
N TRP A 193 17.92 10.80 9.07
CA TRP A 193 18.61 11.67 10.02
C TRP A 193 19.29 10.93 11.17
N GLU A 194 20.45 11.46 11.55
CA GLU A 194 21.05 11.20 12.84
C GLU A 194 20.37 12.05 13.93
N TRP A 195 20.71 11.82 15.19
CA TRP A 195 20.00 12.41 16.32
C TRP A 195 19.94 13.95 16.30
N GLU A 196 21.10 14.60 16.11
CA GLU A 196 21.19 16.06 16.15
C GLU A 196 20.43 16.70 15.00
N GLU A 197 20.46 16.09 13.82
CA GLU A 197 19.72 16.53 12.63
C GLU A 197 18.21 16.44 12.85
N ALA A 198 17.73 15.32 13.39
CA ALA A 198 16.31 15.15 13.68
C ALA A 198 15.81 16.10 14.76
N LEU A 199 16.63 16.35 15.78
CA LEU A 199 16.33 17.29 16.86
C LEU A 199 16.24 18.73 16.36
N GLU A 200 17.21 19.15 15.55
CA GLU A 200 17.23 20.49 14.91
C GLU A 200 16.01 20.67 14.00
N PHE A 201 15.76 19.69 13.12
CA PHE A 201 14.62 19.72 12.21
C PHE A 201 13.29 19.83 12.98
N ALA A 202 13.04 18.92 13.92
CA ALA A 202 11.79 18.86 14.65
C ALA A 202 11.48 20.18 15.41
N ARG A 203 12.50 20.77 16.02
CA ARG A 203 12.38 22.10 16.69
C ARG A 203 12.04 23.20 15.71
N ALA A 204 12.70 23.19 14.54
CA ALA A 204 12.54 24.24 13.55
C ALA A 204 11.18 24.23 12.84
N VAL A 205 10.52 23.06 12.75
CA VAL A 205 9.22 22.93 12.07
C VAL A 205 8.03 22.82 13.04
N LYS A 206 8.24 23.09 14.32
CA LYS A 206 7.20 22.98 15.37
C LYS A 206 5.90 23.74 15.02
N ASP A 207 6.02 24.91 14.42
CA ASP A 207 4.88 25.77 14.06
C ASP A 207 4.24 25.42 12.71
N CYS A 208 4.76 24.39 12.00
CA CYS A 208 4.27 24.04 10.67
C CYS A 208 3.00 23.15 10.69
N ARG A 209 2.43 22.85 11.84
CA ARG A 209 1.21 22.01 12.00
C ARG A 209 1.32 20.68 11.25
N ILE A 210 2.36 19.92 11.59
CA ILE A 210 2.64 18.63 11.00
C ILE A 210 1.72 17.59 11.62
N GLU A 211 1.02 16.80 10.80
CA GLU A 211 0.21 15.68 11.25
C GLU A 211 1.08 14.58 11.87
N TYR A 212 2.16 14.23 11.19
CA TYR A 212 3.22 13.38 11.71
C TYR A 212 4.52 13.50 10.87
N CYS A 213 5.64 13.10 11.49
CA CYS A 213 6.90 12.82 10.81
C CYS A 213 7.15 11.31 10.84
N GLU A 214 7.20 10.69 9.66
CA GLU A 214 7.39 9.26 9.48
C GLU A 214 8.88 8.94 9.48
N GLU A 215 9.26 7.97 10.34
CA GLU A 215 10.61 7.42 10.45
C GLU A 215 11.74 8.49 10.39
N PRO A 216 11.78 9.48 11.29
CA PRO A 216 12.77 10.55 11.21
C PRO A 216 14.19 10.06 11.49
N LEU A 217 14.37 9.09 12.39
CA LEU A 217 15.66 8.68 12.90
C LEU A 217 16.15 7.36 12.30
N ARG A 218 17.44 7.30 12.00
CA ARG A 218 18.13 6.05 11.68
C ARG A 218 18.08 5.07 12.86
N ASP A 219 18.34 5.57 14.07
CA ASP A 219 18.13 4.83 15.32
C ASP A 219 16.69 4.99 15.82
N PHE A 220 15.81 4.11 15.36
CA PHE A 220 14.39 4.12 15.74
C PHE A 220 14.15 3.91 17.25
N GLN A 221 15.12 3.41 18.01
CA GLN A 221 14.98 3.21 19.45
C GLN A 221 14.89 4.54 20.21
N ARG A 222 15.39 5.63 19.60
CA ARG A 222 15.38 6.97 20.17
C ARG A 222 14.16 7.82 19.77
N LEU A 223 13.19 7.27 19.05
CA LEU A 223 11.98 8.00 18.63
C LEU A 223 11.19 8.56 19.80
N GLU A 224 11.03 7.79 20.88
CA GLU A 224 10.34 8.27 22.08
C GLU A 224 11.08 9.46 22.75
N GLU A 225 12.40 9.44 22.75
CA GLU A 225 13.23 10.53 23.27
C GLU A 225 13.08 11.78 22.41
N LEU A 226 13.08 11.64 21.08
CA LEU A 226 12.85 12.74 20.15
C LEU A 226 11.49 13.41 20.41
N HIS A 227 10.43 12.59 20.50
CA HIS A 227 9.10 13.11 20.80
C HIS A 227 9.05 13.85 22.13
N LYS A 228 9.65 13.32 23.20
CA LYS A 228 9.69 13.96 24.51
C LYS A 228 10.36 15.34 24.49
N GLN A 229 11.38 15.52 23.63
CA GLN A 229 12.12 16.79 23.54
C GLN A 229 11.50 17.81 22.59
N THR A 230 10.71 17.38 21.62
CA THR A 230 10.23 18.24 20.52
C THR A 230 8.72 18.29 20.38
N GLU A 231 8.02 17.33 20.96
CA GLU A 231 6.57 17.10 20.80
C GLU A 231 6.15 16.78 19.36
N ILE A 232 7.11 16.53 18.43
CA ILE A 232 6.77 16.16 17.06
C ILE A 232 5.98 14.85 17.03
N PRO A 233 4.81 14.81 16.37
CA PRO A 233 4.06 13.56 16.21
C PRO A 233 4.82 12.61 15.29
N LEU A 234 4.86 11.32 15.62
CA LEU A 234 5.64 10.33 14.90
C LEU A 234 4.76 9.30 14.21
N ALA A 235 5.23 8.78 13.06
CA ALA A 235 4.65 7.62 12.40
C ALA A 235 5.71 6.56 12.13
N LEU A 236 5.28 5.29 12.16
CA LEU A 236 6.14 4.13 11.88
C LEU A 236 5.76 3.50 10.53
N ASP A 237 6.75 3.22 9.72
CA ASP A 237 6.69 2.48 8.45
C ASP A 237 7.74 1.34 8.44
N GLU A 238 9.00 1.66 8.20
CA GLU A 238 10.09 0.68 8.12
C GLU A 238 10.30 -0.10 9.43
N THR A 239 9.94 0.48 10.55
CA THR A 239 10.04 -0.20 11.87
C THR A 239 9.06 -1.36 11.99
N LEU A 240 8.00 -1.39 11.18
CA LEU A 240 6.97 -2.43 11.24
C LEU A 240 7.36 -3.70 10.46
N TRP A 241 8.20 -3.59 9.42
CA TRP A 241 8.42 -4.69 8.47
C TRP A 241 9.15 -5.92 9.04
N PRO A 242 10.17 -5.78 9.91
CA PRO A 242 10.85 -6.95 10.46
C PRO A 242 10.06 -7.68 11.54
N ASN A 243 8.98 -7.04 12.04
CA ASN A 243 8.21 -7.55 13.17
C ASN A 243 6.80 -7.96 12.73
N PRO A 244 6.51 -9.24 12.53
CA PRO A 244 5.15 -9.70 12.27
C PRO A 244 4.25 -9.55 13.50
N ASN A 245 4.81 -9.31 14.69
CA ASN A 245 4.06 -9.22 15.95
C ASN A 245 4.02 -7.78 16.47
N PRO A 246 2.84 -7.12 16.46
CA PRO A 246 2.68 -5.75 16.94
C PRO A 246 2.96 -5.55 18.44
N HIS A 247 2.90 -6.60 19.26
CA HIS A 247 3.01 -6.48 20.72
C HIS A 247 4.39 -6.03 21.24
N SER A 248 5.39 -5.93 20.37
CA SER A 248 6.74 -5.42 20.73
C SER A 248 6.90 -3.90 20.60
N LEU A 249 5.88 -3.18 20.14
CA LEU A 249 5.95 -1.74 19.78
C LEU A 249 5.38 -0.80 20.84
N ALA A 250 5.69 -0.96 22.10
CA ALA A 250 5.28 0.00 23.14
C ALA A 250 6.20 1.24 23.09
N LYS A 251 5.86 2.26 22.27
CA LYS A 251 6.61 3.52 22.23
C LYS A 251 5.68 4.72 22.35
N LYS A 252 5.97 5.59 23.32
CA LYS A 252 5.28 6.88 23.48
C LYS A 252 5.64 7.82 22.33
N GLY A 253 4.68 8.66 21.94
CA GLY A 253 4.87 9.63 20.86
C GLY A 253 4.54 9.11 19.47
N ILE A 254 4.33 7.80 19.31
CA ILE A 254 3.80 7.25 18.05
C ILE A 254 2.31 7.59 17.95
N ARG A 255 1.94 8.21 16.85
CA ARG A 255 0.57 8.57 16.54
C ARG A 255 -0.04 7.67 15.47
N THR A 256 0.76 7.27 14.48
CA THR A 256 0.26 6.63 13.27
C THR A 256 1.12 5.43 12.88
N LEU A 257 0.48 4.36 12.43
CA LEU A 257 1.13 3.23 11.78
C LEU A 257 0.87 3.30 10.27
N ILE A 258 1.95 3.24 9.47
CA ILE A 258 1.86 3.18 8.02
C ILE A 258 1.97 1.72 7.62
N LEU A 259 0.84 1.13 7.26
CA LEU A 259 0.79 -0.28 6.88
C LEU A 259 0.89 -0.44 5.37
N LYS A 260 1.83 -1.26 4.94
CA LYS A 260 2.00 -1.67 3.54
C LYS A 260 1.66 -3.15 3.40
N PRO A 261 0.41 -3.50 3.08
CA PRO A 261 -0.02 -4.90 3.01
C PRO A 261 0.83 -5.77 2.08
N GLY A 262 1.37 -5.21 0.99
CA GLY A 262 2.32 -5.90 0.11
C GLY A 262 3.60 -6.35 0.81
N ILE A 263 4.04 -5.62 1.85
CA ILE A 263 5.26 -5.92 2.61
C ILE A 263 4.97 -6.75 3.87
N ILE A 264 3.91 -6.41 4.60
CA ILE A 264 3.54 -7.17 5.82
C ILE A 264 2.83 -8.49 5.50
N GLY A 265 2.37 -8.62 4.26
CA GLY A 265 1.77 -9.84 3.68
C GLY A 265 0.38 -10.17 4.23
N ALA A 266 -0.62 -10.19 3.32
CA ALA A 266 -1.98 -10.65 3.51
C ALA A 266 -2.90 -9.81 4.43
N TRP A 267 -4.19 -10.03 4.24
CA TRP A 267 -5.30 -9.39 4.93
C TRP A 267 -5.29 -9.61 6.45
N GLU A 268 -5.02 -10.83 6.90
CA GLU A 268 -5.06 -11.14 8.32
C GLU A 268 -3.95 -10.44 9.11
N ASN A 269 -2.74 -10.34 8.55
CA ASN A 269 -1.68 -9.54 9.17
C ASN A 269 -2.06 -8.06 9.25
N THR A 270 -2.69 -7.55 8.20
CA THR A 270 -3.21 -6.16 8.19
C THR A 270 -4.24 -5.96 9.30
N LYS A 271 -5.17 -6.93 9.49
CA LYS A 271 -6.15 -6.89 10.60
C LYS A 271 -5.50 -6.92 11.97
N LEU A 272 -4.47 -7.75 12.17
CA LEU A 272 -3.74 -7.81 13.44
C LEU A 272 -3.11 -6.46 13.79
N TRP A 273 -2.48 -5.80 12.82
CA TRP A 273 -1.91 -4.48 13.03
C TRP A 273 -2.97 -3.40 13.29
N ILE A 274 -4.11 -3.46 12.59
CA ILE A 274 -5.24 -2.54 12.83
C ILE A 274 -5.82 -2.76 14.23
N ALA A 275 -6.01 -4.00 14.66
CA ALA A 275 -6.50 -4.30 16.01
C ALA A 275 -5.54 -3.79 17.09
N TYR A 276 -4.24 -3.98 16.88
CA TYR A 276 -3.22 -3.42 17.77
C TYR A 276 -3.29 -1.87 17.83
N ALA A 277 -3.40 -1.22 16.68
CA ALA A 277 -3.50 0.23 16.61
C ALA A 277 -4.75 0.74 17.36
N GLN A 278 -5.90 0.08 17.19
CA GLN A 278 -7.15 0.42 17.90
C GLN A 278 -7.00 0.29 19.41
N GLN A 279 -6.36 -0.78 19.90
CA GLN A 279 -6.12 -1.01 21.33
C GLN A 279 -5.17 0.03 21.94
N ASN A 280 -4.31 0.63 21.15
CA ASN A 280 -3.31 1.63 21.57
C ASN A 280 -3.67 3.06 21.14
N GLU A 281 -4.90 3.30 20.68
CA GLU A 281 -5.40 4.62 20.23
C GLU A 281 -4.54 5.26 19.12
N LEU A 282 -3.94 4.40 18.26
CA LEU A 282 -3.13 4.85 17.11
C LEU A 282 -3.99 4.95 15.84
N ASP A 283 -3.67 5.90 15.00
CA ASP A 283 -4.21 5.98 13.66
C ASP A 283 -3.48 5.00 12.73
N VAL A 284 -4.18 4.53 11.68
CA VAL A 284 -3.61 3.63 10.67
C VAL A 284 -3.78 4.25 9.29
N VAL A 285 -2.70 4.31 8.53
CA VAL A 285 -2.70 4.71 7.12
C VAL A 285 -2.27 3.51 6.29
N LEU A 286 -3.13 3.05 5.37
CA LEU A 286 -2.72 2.07 4.35
C LEU A 286 -1.94 2.78 3.24
N SER A 287 -0.81 2.20 2.85
CA SER A 287 0.08 2.77 1.85
C SER A 287 0.55 1.70 0.86
N SER A 288 0.88 2.14 -0.35
CA SER A 288 1.45 1.29 -1.39
C SER A 288 2.97 1.21 -1.30
N SER A 289 3.52 0.15 -1.91
CA SER A 289 4.94 -0.04 -2.21
C SER A 289 5.20 0.00 -3.73
N PHE A 290 4.56 0.94 -4.44
CA PHE A 290 4.62 1.08 -5.89
C PHE A 290 4.09 -0.15 -6.64
N GLU A 291 3.02 -0.75 -6.16
CA GLU A 291 2.23 -1.72 -6.89
C GLU A 291 1.46 -1.05 -8.04
N SER A 292 0.94 -1.87 -8.97
CA SER A 292 0.07 -1.40 -10.06
C SER A 292 -1.29 -0.92 -9.57
N GLY A 293 -2.07 -0.30 -10.47
CA GLY A 293 -3.44 0.10 -10.17
C GLY A 293 -4.31 -1.04 -9.68
N LEU A 294 -4.06 -2.28 -10.09
CA LEU A 294 -4.81 -3.44 -9.59
C LEU A 294 -4.70 -3.57 -8.06
N SER A 295 -3.48 -3.53 -7.52
CA SER A 295 -3.29 -3.56 -6.07
C SER A 295 -3.70 -2.26 -5.40
N LEU A 296 -3.57 -1.10 -6.05
CA LEU A 296 -4.05 0.16 -5.48
C LEU A 296 -5.56 0.15 -5.26
N HIS A 297 -6.35 -0.42 -6.19
CA HIS A 297 -7.78 -0.65 -6.02
C HIS A 297 -8.06 -1.56 -4.81
N TRP A 298 -7.27 -2.64 -4.67
CA TRP A 298 -7.39 -3.56 -3.56
C TRP A 298 -7.02 -2.91 -2.21
N LEU A 299 -5.96 -2.11 -2.16
CA LEU A 299 -5.57 -1.36 -0.96
C LEU A 299 -6.62 -0.32 -0.57
N ALA A 300 -7.22 0.36 -1.55
CA ALA A 300 -8.35 1.27 -1.33
C ALA A 300 -9.55 0.53 -0.74
N PHE A 301 -9.92 -0.63 -1.31
CA PHE A 301 -10.96 -1.49 -0.79
C PHE A 301 -10.67 -1.95 0.65
N THR A 302 -9.44 -2.38 0.92
CA THR A 302 -8.99 -2.79 2.25
C THR A 302 -9.13 -1.65 3.25
N SER A 303 -8.73 -0.43 2.87
CA SER A 303 -8.90 0.77 3.70
C SER A 303 -10.38 1.00 4.04
N ALA A 304 -11.25 1.01 3.03
CA ALA A 304 -12.68 1.23 3.20
C ALA A 304 -13.36 0.16 4.08
N LYS A 305 -12.87 -1.08 4.03
CA LYS A 305 -13.44 -2.21 4.76
C LYS A 305 -12.94 -2.33 6.20
N LEU A 306 -11.66 -2.07 6.45
CA LEU A 306 -11.03 -2.37 7.73
C LEU A 306 -10.88 -1.17 8.64
N LEU A 307 -10.81 0.05 8.09
CA LEU A 307 -10.59 1.25 8.90
C LEU A 307 -11.91 1.92 9.29
N SER A 308 -12.16 2.07 10.58
CA SER A 308 -13.32 2.82 11.11
C SER A 308 -13.22 4.32 10.86
N LYS A 309 -12.01 4.86 10.98
CA LYS A 309 -11.66 6.21 10.51
C LYS A 309 -11.04 6.07 9.12
N GLN A 310 -11.23 7.05 8.26
CA GLN A 310 -10.68 7.07 6.90
C GLN A 310 -9.61 8.17 6.78
N PRO A 311 -8.40 7.98 7.35
CA PRO A 311 -7.31 8.90 7.08
C PRO A 311 -6.89 8.80 5.62
N ALA A 312 -6.32 9.87 5.08
CA ALA A 312 -5.87 9.87 3.70
C ALA A 312 -4.84 8.75 3.45
N ALA A 313 -5.16 7.82 2.55
CA ALA A 313 -4.32 6.67 2.23
C ALA A 313 -3.11 7.07 1.38
N GLY A 314 -2.00 6.35 1.50
CA GLY A 314 -0.76 6.59 0.75
C GLY A 314 -0.78 5.89 -0.63
N LEU A 315 -1.73 6.23 -1.51
CA LEU A 315 -1.99 5.53 -2.77
C LEU A 315 -1.72 6.38 -4.03
N ASP A 316 -1.13 7.57 -3.92
CA ASP A 316 -0.85 8.47 -5.06
C ASP A 316 0.40 8.04 -5.86
N THR A 317 0.62 6.74 -6.02
CA THR A 317 1.77 6.16 -6.73
C THR A 317 1.45 5.76 -8.17
N ALA A 318 0.18 5.58 -8.56
CA ALA A 318 -0.21 5.28 -9.94
C ALA A 318 0.31 6.33 -10.94
N LYS A 319 0.39 7.59 -10.52
CA LYS A 319 0.91 8.69 -11.35
C LYS A 319 2.35 8.51 -11.81
N CYS A 320 3.13 7.66 -11.12
CA CYS A 320 4.53 7.38 -11.46
C CYS A 320 4.67 6.49 -12.70
N PHE A 321 3.64 5.75 -13.10
CA PHE A 321 3.66 4.84 -14.23
C PHE A 321 3.27 5.51 -15.54
N ALA A 322 3.86 5.06 -16.64
CA ALA A 322 3.52 5.55 -18.00
C ALA A 322 2.10 5.16 -18.40
N HIS A 323 1.61 4.02 -17.94
CA HIS A 323 0.24 3.53 -18.09
C HIS A 323 -0.12 2.67 -16.88
N ASP A 324 -1.38 2.33 -16.71
CA ASP A 324 -1.83 1.45 -15.64
C ASP A 324 -2.00 0.01 -16.16
N LEU A 325 -1.91 -0.95 -15.25
CA LEU A 325 -2.19 -2.36 -15.51
C LEU A 325 -3.66 -2.70 -15.34
N SER A 326 -4.42 -1.91 -14.60
CA SER A 326 -5.83 -2.17 -14.29
C SER A 326 -6.79 -1.54 -15.30
N ASP A 327 -7.94 -2.18 -15.46
CA ASP A 327 -9.12 -1.67 -16.17
C ASP A 327 -10.36 -1.74 -15.26
N PRO A 328 -10.98 -0.61 -14.90
CA PRO A 328 -10.55 0.75 -15.19
C PRO A 328 -9.23 1.11 -14.47
N PRO A 329 -8.48 2.11 -14.97
CA PRO A 329 -7.23 2.54 -14.33
C PRO A 329 -7.50 3.20 -12.97
N PHE A 330 -6.53 3.10 -12.05
CA PHE A 330 -6.59 3.76 -10.76
C PHE A 330 -6.44 5.28 -10.92
N THR A 331 -7.52 6.02 -10.70
CA THR A 331 -7.55 7.48 -10.85
C THR A 331 -8.10 8.16 -9.61
N LEU A 332 -7.60 9.37 -9.35
CA LEU A 332 -8.04 10.20 -8.23
C LEU A 332 -8.86 11.38 -8.72
N THR A 333 -9.91 11.72 -7.98
CA THR A 333 -10.78 12.86 -8.24
C THR A 333 -10.90 13.69 -6.98
N ASN A 334 -10.53 14.97 -7.05
CA ASN A 334 -10.55 15.89 -5.90
C ASN A 334 -9.85 15.32 -4.65
N GLY A 335 -8.64 14.74 -4.83
CA GLY A 335 -7.86 14.16 -3.75
C GLY A 335 -8.45 12.86 -3.16
N ASN A 336 -9.46 12.27 -3.81
CA ASN A 336 -10.10 11.03 -3.37
C ASN A 336 -10.01 9.95 -4.45
N TYR A 337 -9.93 8.71 -4.01
CA TYR A 337 -10.24 7.57 -4.85
C TYR A 337 -11.74 7.26 -4.74
N VAL A 338 -12.42 7.26 -5.90
CA VAL A 338 -13.85 6.92 -6.02
C VAL A 338 -13.94 5.49 -6.54
N PHE A 339 -14.64 4.62 -5.83
CA PHE A 339 -14.79 3.23 -6.24
C PHE A 339 -15.57 3.11 -7.54
N PRO A 340 -15.05 2.40 -8.55
CA PRO A 340 -15.78 2.17 -9.80
C PRO A 340 -16.99 1.25 -9.57
N VAL A 341 -17.96 1.31 -10.49
CA VAL A 341 -19.17 0.49 -10.43
C VAL A 341 -18.86 -0.99 -10.63
N THR A 342 -17.93 -1.28 -11.52
CA THR A 342 -17.45 -2.64 -11.81
C THR A 342 -16.12 -2.89 -11.10
N ARG A 343 -15.91 -4.10 -10.60
CA ARG A 343 -14.66 -4.49 -9.97
C ARG A 343 -13.52 -4.37 -10.98
N PRO A 344 -12.42 -3.69 -10.62
CA PRO A 344 -11.24 -3.60 -11.48
C PRO A 344 -10.60 -4.97 -11.73
N THR A 345 -10.10 -5.16 -12.94
CA THR A 345 -9.35 -6.33 -13.37
C THR A 345 -8.10 -5.91 -14.14
N THR A 346 -7.23 -6.85 -14.51
CA THR A 346 -6.06 -6.50 -15.32
C THR A 346 -6.42 -6.32 -16.79
N ASP A 347 -5.79 -5.32 -17.45
CA ASP A 347 -5.84 -5.16 -18.90
C ASP A 347 -4.94 -6.24 -19.57
N GLN A 348 -5.57 -7.17 -20.24
CA GLN A 348 -4.91 -8.35 -20.82
C GLN A 348 -3.78 -8.01 -21.80
N LYS A 349 -3.82 -6.84 -22.44
CA LYS A 349 -2.79 -6.43 -23.41
C LYS A 349 -1.40 -6.26 -22.80
N TYR A 350 -1.32 -6.07 -21.46
CA TYR A 350 -0.07 -5.90 -20.75
C TYR A 350 0.44 -7.19 -20.10
N LEU A 351 -0.31 -8.30 -20.23
CA LEU A 351 -0.01 -9.56 -19.59
C LEU A 351 0.65 -10.56 -20.55
N HIS A 352 1.73 -11.19 -20.10
CA HIS A 352 2.35 -12.32 -20.77
C HIS A 352 2.21 -13.58 -19.92
N LYS A 353 1.40 -14.56 -20.40
CA LYS A 353 1.20 -15.83 -19.69
C LYS A 353 2.50 -16.62 -19.63
N ILE A 354 2.89 -17.05 -18.43
CA ILE A 354 4.13 -17.80 -18.20
C ILE A 354 3.90 -19.20 -17.62
N ALA A 355 2.72 -19.46 -17.04
CA ALA A 355 2.33 -20.78 -16.53
C ALA A 355 0.82 -20.87 -16.34
N GLU A 356 0.33 -22.11 -16.30
CA GLU A 356 -1.04 -22.45 -15.91
C GLU A 356 -1.12 -23.86 -15.34
N GLY A 357 -2.18 -24.18 -14.61
CA GLY A 357 -2.42 -25.51 -14.04
C GLY A 357 -3.73 -25.59 -13.26
N ASN A 358 -3.92 -26.70 -12.60
CA ASN A 358 -5.05 -26.93 -11.71
C ASN A 358 -4.54 -27.27 -10.32
N SER A 359 -5.25 -26.81 -9.30
CA SER A 359 -4.97 -27.11 -7.90
C SER A 359 -6.26 -27.43 -7.16
N THR A 360 -6.18 -28.31 -6.18
CA THR A 360 -7.27 -28.55 -5.25
C THR A 360 -6.97 -27.79 -3.96
N ILE A 361 -7.85 -26.85 -3.61
CA ILE A 361 -7.61 -25.92 -2.51
C ILE A 361 -8.69 -26.14 -1.44
N ALA A 362 -8.30 -26.31 -0.17
CA ALA A 362 -9.24 -26.32 0.96
C ALA A 362 -9.68 -24.88 1.24
N THR A 363 -10.97 -24.62 1.30
CA THR A 363 -11.52 -23.32 1.69
C THR A 363 -11.54 -23.17 3.21
N GLU A 364 -11.56 -21.93 3.72
CA GLU A 364 -11.65 -21.62 5.16
C GLU A 364 -12.89 -22.27 5.85
N THR A 365 -13.87 -22.72 5.07
CA THR A 365 -15.05 -23.44 5.57
C THR A 365 -14.79 -24.92 5.82
N ASP A 366 -13.60 -25.44 5.49
CA ASP A 366 -13.23 -26.86 5.67
C ASP A 366 -12.33 -27.09 6.92
N VAL A 367 -12.16 -26.09 7.79
CA VAL A 367 -11.38 -26.16 9.05
C VAL A 367 -12.26 -25.82 10.24
#